data_8b4a4ee03b49595f85c9333b019554ec
#
_entry.id   8b4a4ee03b49595f85c9333b019554ec
#
_cell.length_a   1.000
_cell.length_b   1.000
_cell.length_c   1.000
_cell.angle_alpha   90.00
_cell.angle_beta   90.00
_cell.angle_gamma   90.00
#
_symmetry.space_group_name_H-M   'P 1'
#
loop_
_entity.id
_entity.type
_entity.pdbx_description
1 polymer ?
#
loop_
_entity_poly.entity_id
_entity_poly.type
_entity_poly.pdbx_seq_one_letter_code
_entity_poly.pdbx_strand_id
1 'polypeptide(L)'
;MEPLTLPRAQRTTDLMKRRKLEESEVLGALEGLPGWKLEKGRLHREFRFDGFVGAFGFMTSMALVSEAMNHHPEWRNVYDRVVVDLSTHDAGGITALDLEWALRASALVG
;
A
#
# COMPACT_ATOMS: atom_id res chain seq x y z
N MET A 1 -3.22 -14.81 -27.10
CA MET A 1 -1.98 -14.22 -26.59
C MET A 1 -1.56 -14.93 -25.32
N GLU A 2 -0.32 -15.36 -25.25
CA GLU A 2 0.17 -16.05 -24.07
C GLU A 2 0.38 -15.07 -22.92
N PRO A 3 0.09 -15.49 -21.68
CA PRO A 3 0.37 -14.63 -20.53
C PRO A 3 1.87 -14.43 -20.38
N LEU A 4 2.26 -13.24 -19.94
CA LEU A 4 3.65 -12.94 -19.64
C LEU A 4 4.09 -13.75 -18.42
N THR A 5 5.20 -14.47 -18.58
CA THR A 5 5.79 -15.24 -17.51
C THR A 5 7.02 -14.50 -16.99
N LEU A 6 7.05 -14.21 -15.71
CA LEU A 6 8.20 -13.58 -15.08
C LEU A 6 9.41 -14.51 -15.10
N PRO A 7 10.64 -13.96 -15.24
CA PRO A 7 11.86 -14.73 -15.04
C PRO A 7 11.86 -15.40 -13.66
N ARG A 8 12.59 -16.52 -13.55
CA ARG A 8 12.61 -17.30 -12.31
C ARG A 8 12.98 -16.48 -11.08
N ALA A 9 14.00 -15.63 -11.19
CA ALA A 9 14.45 -14.78 -10.08
C ALA A 9 13.36 -13.81 -9.64
N GLN A 10 12.62 -13.21 -10.61
CA GLN A 10 11.53 -12.32 -10.30
C GLN A 10 10.34 -13.04 -9.68
N ARG A 11 10.06 -14.29 -10.11
CA ARG A 11 8.99 -15.08 -9.50
C ARG A 11 9.28 -15.37 -8.04
N THR A 12 10.54 -15.71 -7.71
CA THR A 12 10.95 -15.95 -6.33
C THR A 12 10.80 -14.67 -5.49
N THR A 13 11.26 -13.53 -6.01
CA THR A 13 11.15 -12.24 -5.33
C THR A 13 9.67 -11.87 -5.12
N ASP A 14 8.83 -12.08 -6.13
CA ASP A 14 7.41 -11.79 -6.04
C ASP A 14 6.73 -12.64 -4.97
N LEU A 15 7.06 -13.92 -4.92
CA LEU A 15 6.53 -14.83 -3.89
C LEU A 15 6.95 -14.40 -2.49
N MET A 16 8.20 -13.96 -2.31
CA MET A 16 8.68 -13.46 -1.03
C MET A 16 7.95 -12.20 -0.59
N LYS A 17 7.66 -11.28 -1.52
CA LYS A 17 6.90 -10.07 -1.24
C LYS A 17 5.45 -10.35 -0.86
N ARG A 18 4.93 -11.51 -1.24
CA ARG A 18 3.55 -11.91 -0.95
C ARG A 18 3.42 -12.77 0.30
N ARG A 19 4.52 -12.95 1.03
CA ARG A 19 4.48 -13.67 2.30
C ARG A 19 3.80 -12.81 3.36
N LYS A 20 2.86 -13.40 4.09
CA LYS A 20 2.23 -12.72 5.23
C LYS A 20 3.29 -12.45 6.29
N LEU A 21 3.38 -11.19 6.72
CA LEU A 21 4.32 -10.76 7.75
C LEU A 21 3.77 -11.05 9.14
N GLU A 22 4.67 -11.31 10.08
CA GLU A 22 4.31 -11.42 11.48
C GLU A 22 3.99 -10.02 12.04
N GLU A 23 3.15 -9.94 13.06
CA GLU A 23 2.78 -8.66 13.66
C GLU A 23 4.01 -7.88 14.12
N SER A 24 5.00 -8.55 14.70
CA SER A 24 6.23 -7.91 15.14
C SER A 24 7.01 -7.28 13.99
N GLU A 25 7.01 -7.92 12.82
CA GLU A 25 7.64 -7.37 11.61
C GLU A 25 6.92 -6.10 11.15
N VAL A 26 5.59 -6.12 11.17
CA VAL A 26 4.78 -4.96 10.79
C VAL A 26 5.01 -3.79 11.75
N LEU A 27 4.98 -4.05 13.06
CA LEU A 27 5.19 -3.02 14.06
C LEU A 27 6.58 -2.38 13.94
N GLY A 28 7.61 -3.20 13.66
CA GLY A 28 8.95 -2.68 13.41
C GLY A 28 9.01 -1.77 12.19
N ALA A 29 8.34 -2.16 11.10
CA ALA A 29 8.29 -1.37 9.87
C ALA A 29 7.56 -0.04 10.07
N LEU A 30 6.56 0.00 10.95
CA LEU A 30 5.79 1.21 11.21
C LEU A 30 6.64 2.34 11.83
N GLU A 31 7.78 2.01 12.42
CA GLU A 31 8.71 3.03 12.92
C GLU A 31 9.20 3.94 11.80
N GLY A 32 9.31 3.44 10.58
CA GLY A 32 9.70 4.21 9.39
C GLY A 32 8.51 4.73 8.59
N LEU A 33 7.30 4.61 9.10
CA LEU A 33 6.07 5.00 8.38
C LEU A 33 5.20 5.91 9.25
N PRO A 34 5.61 7.17 9.49
CA PRO A 34 4.82 8.09 10.30
C PRO A 34 3.40 8.26 9.75
N GLY A 35 2.43 8.28 10.64
CA GLY A 35 1.01 8.41 10.27
C GLY A 35 0.32 7.10 9.97
N TRP A 36 1.07 6.03 9.72
CA TRP A 36 0.50 4.71 9.52
C TRP A 36 0.37 3.97 10.84
N LYS A 37 -0.66 3.16 10.96
CA LYS A 37 -0.86 2.31 12.13
C LYS A 37 -1.43 0.96 11.73
N LEU A 38 -1.27 -0.02 12.60
CA LEU A 38 -1.90 -1.32 12.45
C LEU A 38 -3.29 -1.23 13.08
N GLU A 39 -4.33 -1.47 12.30
CA GLU A 39 -5.70 -1.39 12.75
C GLU A 39 -6.50 -2.51 12.11
N LYS A 40 -7.09 -3.36 12.94
CA LYS A 40 -7.91 -4.51 12.48
C LYS A 40 -7.17 -5.39 11.47
N GLY A 41 -5.87 -5.60 11.70
CA GLY A 41 -5.05 -6.45 10.83
C GLY A 41 -4.65 -5.81 9.51
N ARG A 42 -4.84 -4.50 9.35
CA ARG A 42 -4.49 -3.77 8.13
C ARG A 42 -3.62 -2.57 8.46
N LEU A 43 -2.85 -2.10 7.49
CA LEU A 43 -2.18 -0.81 7.60
C LEU A 43 -3.22 0.27 7.32
N HIS A 44 -3.30 1.23 8.22
CA HIS A 44 -4.32 2.27 8.16
C HIS A 44 -3.68 3.65 8.25
N ARG A 45 -4.09 4.58 7.39
CA ARG A 45 -3.72 5.99 7.49
C ARG A 45 -4.82 6.88 6.93
N GLU A 46 -5.03 8.01 7.59
CA GLU A 46 -5.86 9.09 7.09
C GLU A 46 -4.96 10.22 6.60
N PHE A 47 -5.18 10.64 5.34
CA PHE A 47 -4.47 11.76 4.74
C PHE A 47 -5.38 12.97 4.67
N ARG A 48 -4.82 14.15 4.93
CA ARG A 48 -5.51 15.42 4.77
C ARG A 48 -4.76 16.30 3.79
N PHE A 49 -5.52 16.99 2.94
CA PHE A 49 -4.99 17.87 1.90
C PHE A 49 -5.61 19.27 2.02
N ASP A 50 -5.15 20.22 1.21
CA ASP A 50 -5.70 21.58 1.24
C ASP A 50 -7.08 21.69 0.60
N GLY A 51 -7.55 20.63 -0.05
CA GLY A 51 -8.85 20.62 -0.69
C GLY A 51 -9.05 19.35 -1.49
N PHE A 52 -10.14 19.31 -2.22
CA PHE A 52 -10.53 18.13 -3.01
C PHE A 52 -9.53 17.83 -4.13
N VAL A 53 -9.04 18.87 -4.82
CA VAL A 53 -8.10 18.67 -5.93
C VAL A 53 -6.82 17.99 -5.45
N GLY A 54 -6.29 18.43 -4.30
CA GLY A 54 -5.11 17.79 -3.70
C GLY A 54 -5.36 16.35 -3.31
N ALA A 55 -6.50 16.08 -2.69
CA ALA A 55 -6.90 14.72 -2.30
C ALA A 55 -7.05 13.82 -3.53
N PHE A 56 -7.76 14.28 -4.54
CA PHE A 56 -8.01 13.49 -5.75
C PHE A 56 -6.74 13.31 -6.58
N GLY A 57 -5.87 14.33 -6.61
CA GLY A 57 -4.57 14.24 -7.27
C GLY A 57 -3.68 13.18 -6.62
N PHE A 58 -3.67 13.10 -5.30
CA PHE A 58 -2.98 12.05 -4.56
C PHE A 58 -3.53 10.68 -4.96
N MET A 59 -4.84 10.52 -4.98
CA MET A 59 -5.46 9.25 -5.37
C MET A 59 -5.12 8.87 -6.81
N THR A 60 -5.11 9.83 -7.72
CA THR A 60 -4.75 9.57 -9.11
C THR A 60 -3.31 9.08 -9.21
N SER A 61 -2.38 9.75 -8.54
CA SER A 61 -0.98 9.35 -8.52
C SER A 61 -0.81 7.95 -7.94
N MET A 62 -1.48 7.67 -6.82
CA MET A 62 -1.39 6.37 -6.17
C MET A 62 -2.15 5.28 -6.94
N ALA A 63 -3.14 5.65 -7.75
CA ALA A 63 -3.78 4.70 -8.65
C ALA A 63 -2.78 4.17 -9.69
N LEU A 64 -1.94 5.04 -10.23
CA LEU A 64 -0.89 4.63 -11.17
C LEU A 64 0.14 3.72 -10.50
N VAL A 65 0.54 4.04 -9.27
CA VAL A 65 1.45 3.19 -8.49
C VAL A 65 0.81 1.83 -8.22
N SER A 66 -0.48 1.82 -7.85
CA SER A 66 -1.22 0.59 -7.57
C SER A 66 -1.27 -0.34 -8.77
N GLU A 67 -1.50 0.22 -9.97
CA GLU A 67 -1.49 -0.57 -11.19
C GLU A 67 -0.09 -1.10 -11.51
N ALA A 68 0.95 -0.27 -11.35
CA ALA A 68 2.32 -0.70 -11.58
C ALA A 68 2.74 -1.82 -10.63
N MET A 69 2.31 -1.77 -9.37
CA MET A 69 2.59 -2.79 -8.38
C MET A 69 1.66 -4.01 -8.47
N ASN A 70 0.58 -3.89 -9.21
CA ASN A 70 -0.53 -4.85 -9.17
C ASN A 70 -0.99 -5.11 -7.73
N HIS A 71 -1.12 -4.03 -6.97
CA HIS A 71 -1.54 -4.08 -5.57
C HIS A 71 -2.38 -2.85 -5.24
N HIS A 72 -3.65 -3.05 -4.92
CA HIS A 72 -4.64 -2.00 -4.82
C HIS A 72 -5.09 -1.79 -3.38
N PRO A 73 -5.25 -0.53 -2.94
CA PRO A 73 -5.71 -0.23 -1.59
C PRO A 73 -7.24 -0.33 -1.48
N GLU A 74 -7.72 -0.44 -0.25
CA GLU A 74 -9.08 -0.09 0.06
C GLU A 74 -9.05 1.36 0.53
N TRP A 75 -9.74 2.24 -0.15
CA TRP A 75 -9.70 3.64 0.22
C TRP A 75 -11.03 4.34 -0.03
N ARG A 76 -11.18 5.47 0.62
CA ARG A 76 -12.34 6.35 0.40
C ARG A 76 -11.90 7.79 0.51
N ASN A 77 -12.61 8.66 -0.20
CA ASN A 77 -12.34 10.08 -0.20
C ASN A 77 -13.61 10.84 0.19
N VAL A 78 -13.43 11.77 1.12
CA VAL A 78 -14.45 12.76 1.46
C VAL A 78 -13.76 14.12 1.43
N TYR A 79 -14.05 14.90 0.40
CA TYR A 79 -13.50 16.24 0.17
C TYR A 79 -11.96 16.27 0.24
N ASP A 80 -11.38 16.76 1.33
CA ASP A 80 -9.94 16.92 1.53
C ASP A 80 -9.27 15.71 2.20
N ARG A 81 -10.04 14.68 2.49
CA ARG A 81 -9.61 13.53 3.29
C ARG A 81 -9.59 12.27 2.45
N VAL A 82 -8.51 11.49 2.57
CA VAL A 82 -8.41 10.17 1.98
C VAL A 82 -8.04 9.19 3.09
N VAL A 83 -8.88 8.18 3.28
CA VAL A 83 -8.63 7.12 4.27
C VAL A 83 -8.18 5.88 3.51
N VAL A 84 -7.05 5.31 3.90
CA VAL A 84 -6.44 4.17 3.21
C VAL A 84 -6.30 3.01 4.18
N ASP A 85 -6.74 1.84 3.75
CA ASP A 85 -6.49 0.57 4.43
C ASP A 85 -5.81 -0.39 3.45
N LEU A 86 -4.75 -1.03 3.92
CA LEU A 86 -3.93 -1.93 3.10
C LEU A 86 -3.84 -3.31 3.72
N SER A 87 -4.08 -4.31 2.91
CA SER A 87 -3.77 -5.70 3.24
C SER A 87 -3.65 -6.47 1.94
N THR A 88 -3.03 -7.63 2.00
CA THR A 88 -2.89 -8.52 0.85
C THR A 88 -3.89 -9.65 1.01
N HIS A 89 -4.97 -9.57 0.24
CA HIS A 89 -6.10 -10.51 0.37
C HIS A 89 -5.66 -11.96 0.27
N ASP A 90 -4.87 -12.28 -0.76
CA ASP A 90 -4.44 -13.66 -1.01
C ASP A 90 -3.53 -14.22 0.09
N ALA A 91 -2.84 -13.35 0.82
CA ALA A 91 -1.99 -13.76 1.94
C ALA A 91 -2.74 -13.80 3.27
N GLY A 92 -3.93 -13.24 3.32
CA GLY A 92 -4.72 -13.15 4.54
C GLY A 92 -4.18 -12.16 5.56
N GLY A 93 -3.43 -11.15 5.14
CA GLY A 93 -2.86 -10.13 6.02
C GLY A 93 -1.90 -9.20 5.31
N ILE A 94 -1.05 -8.56 6.09
CA ILE A 94 -0.08 -7.58 5.59
C ILE A 94 1.14 -8.27 5.02
N THR A 95 1.61 -7.79 3.87
CA THR A 95 2.83 -8.27 3.23
C THR A 95 3.75 -7.08 2.92
N ALA A 96 4.94 -7.37 2.38
CA ALA A 96 5.87 -6.33 1.93
C ALA A 96 5.25 -5.41 0.86
N LEU A 97 4.26 -5.88 0.10
CA LEU A 97 3.56 -5.06 -0.88
C LEU A 97 2.82 -3.89 -0.22
N ASP A 98 2.20 -4.16 0.92
CA ASP A 98 1.49 -3.12 1.67
C ASP A 98 2.46 -2.08 2.22
N LEU A 99 3.60 -2.54 2.73
CA LEU A 99 4.65 -1.64 3.22
C LEU A 99 5.22 -0.78 2.10
N GLU A 100 5.47 -1.38 0.93
CA GLU A 100 5.97 -0.64 -0.23
C GLU A 100 4.97 0.42 -0.70
N TRP A 101 3.69 0.07 -0.77
CA TRP A 101 2.64 1.02 -1.13
C TRP A 101 2.62 2.21 -0.15
N ALA A 102 2.68 1.90 1.14
CA ALA A 102 2.68 2.92 2.18
C ALA A 102 3.90 3.85 2.08
N LEU A 103 5.08 3.31 1.79
CA LEU A 103 6.29 4.10 1.59
C LEU A 103 6.15 5.05 0.39
N ARG A 104 5.61 4.55 -0.72
CA ARG A 104 5.39 5.37 -1.92
C ARG A 104 4.38 6.48 -1.67
N ALA A 105 3.30 6.19 -0.96
CA ALA A 105 2.32 7.19 -0.59
C ALA A 105 2.92 8.26 0.32
N SER A 106 3.72 7.85 1.29
CA SER A 106 4.40 8.77 2.21
C SER A 106 5.39 9.68 1.47
N ALA A 107 6.08 9.14 0.46
CA ALA A 107 7.01 9.93 -0.35
C ALA A 107 6.30 11.03 -1.14
N LEU A 108 5.06 10.80 -1.58
CA LEU A 108 4.29 11.78 -2.33
C LEU A 108 3.83 12.96 -1.46
N VAL A 109 3.54 12.73 -0.20
CA VAL A 109 3.01 13.78 0.68
C VAL A 109 4.09 14.43 1.53
N GLY A 110 5.30 13.93 1.47
CA GLY A 110 6.44 14.47 2.21
C GLY A 110 6.49 13.96 3.63
#